data_e2525d16aa37dba7b4a2bfa709750c57
#
_entry.id   e2525d16aa37dba7b4a2bfa709750c57
#
_cell.length_a   1.000
_cell.length_b   1.000
_cell.length_c   1.000
_cell.angle_alpha   90.00
_cell.angle_beta   90.00
_cell.angle_gamma   90.00
#
_symmetry.space_group_name_H-M   'P 1'
#
loop_
_entity.id
_entity.type
_entity.pdbx_description
1 polymer ?
#
loop_
_entity_poly.entity_id
_entity_poly.type
_entity_poly.pdbx_seq_one_letter_code
_entity_poly.pdbx_strand_id
1 'polypeptide(L)'
;MIYFGCSQWGYTSWKGIIYPQNAKPGKFLYHYSREFNCVEVNPTYHDYVEPERIRNWQQQVSEEFKFCPKFPKLISHDKMLYGIKELTDDFVYRAGHFGENLGICFLQLHPDFMPEELPVLCLLYTSRCV
;
A
#
# COMPACT_ATOMS: atom_id res chain seq x y z
N MET A 1 -9.00 -14.37 -9.80
CA MET A 1 -8.20 -13.37 -10.56
C MET A 1 -6.79 -13.33 -9.97
N ILE A 2 -5.74 -13.20 -10.79
CA ILE A 2 -4.36 -13.05 -10.32
C ILE A 2 -4.04 -11.56 -10.38
N TYR A 3 -3.49 -11.01 -9.28
CA TYR A 3 -2.99 -9.64 -9.21
C TYR A 3 -1.49 -9.65 -9.38
N PHE A 4 -1.00 -8.81 -10.31
CA PHE A 4 0.41 -8.67 -10.65
C PHE A 4 0.79 -7.19 -10.74
N GLY A 5 1.85 -6.81 -10.04
CA GLY A 5 2.28 -5.41 -9.97
C GLY A 5 3.65 -5.25 -9.30
N CYS A 6 4.07 -4.00 -9.14
CA CYS A 6 5.35 -3.61 -8.57
C CYS A 6 5.17 -2.85 -7.26
N SER A 7 6.28 -2.57 -6.58
CA SER A 7 6.30 -1.84 -5.31
C SER A 7 6.05 -0.33 -5.43
N GLN A 8 6.03 0.21 -6.64
CA GLN A 8 5.69 1.61 -6.93
C GLN A 8 5.56 1.82 -8.44
N TRP A 9 5.05 3.01 -8.84
CA TRP A 9 4.87 3.41 -10.25
C TRP A 9 5.67 4.65 -10.65
N GLY A 10 6.45 5.24 -9.73
CA GLY A 10 7.12 6.53 -9.91
C GLY A 10 8.45 6.50 -10.68
N TYR A 11 8.79 5.40 -11.36
CA TYR A 11 10.09 5.25 -12.00
C TYR A 11 10.19 5.99 -13.34
N THR A 12 10.99 7.06 -13.38
CA THR A 12 11.30 7.80 -14.62
C THR A 12 12.05 6.93 -15.64
N SER A 13 12.84 5.96 -15.16
CA SER A 13 13.59 5.01 -16.00
C SER A 13 12.70 4.07 -16.82
N TRP A 14 11.40 4.01 -16.53
CA TRP A 14 10.44 3.21 -17.28
C TRP A 14 9.91 3.91 -18.53
N LYS A 15 10.30 5.17 -18.77
CA LYS A 15 9.99 5.87 -20.03
C LYS A 15 10.67 5.18 -21.20
N GLY A 16 9.90 4.96 -22.27
CA GLY A 16 10.37 4.23 -23.44
C GLY A 16 10.38 2.70 -23.28
N ILE A 17 10.00 2.17 -22.11
CA ILE A 17 9.89 0.73 -21.83
C ILE A 17 8.42 0.40 -21.51
N ILE A 18 7.94 0.82 -20.34
CA ILE A 18 6.55 0.64 -19.90
C ILE A 18 5.72 1.90 -20.18
N TYR A 19 6.33 3.09 -19.96
CA TYR A 19 5.67 4.36 -20.22
C TYR A 19 6.10 4.94 -21.57
N PRO A 20 5.20 5.70 -22.24
CA PRO A 20 5.61 6.48 -23.39
C PRO A 20 6.83 7.37 -23.08
N GLN A 21 7.72 7.58 -24.06
CA GLN A 21 8.94 8.38 -23.86
C GLN A 21 8.65 9.79 -23.36
N ASN A 22 7.52 10.37 -23.78
CA ASN A 22 7.08 11.71 -23.38
C ASN A 22 6.12 11.73 -22.19
N ALA A 23 5.93 10.60 -21.49
CA ALA A 23 5.02 10.52 -20.35
C ALA A 23 5.42 11.51 -19.24
N LYS A 24 4.43 12.22 -18.69
CA LYS A 24 4.62 13.14 -17.57
C LYS A 24 4.48 12.38 -16.24
N PRO A 25 5.23 12.76 -15.18
CA PRO A 25 5.17 12.08 -13.89
C PRO A 25 3.75 11.93 -13.32
N GLY A 26 2.91 12.96 -13.46
CA GLY A 26 1.51 12.93 -13.00
C GLY A 26 0.61 11.93 -13.74
N LYS A 27 1.09 11.32 -14.84
CA LYS A 27 0.39 10.30 -15.62
C LYS A 27 1.05 8.91 -15.55
N PHE A 28 2.09 8.75 -14.74
CA PHE A 28 2.77 7.45 -14.62
C PHE A 28 1.81 6.35 -14.10
N LEU A 29 0.97 6.66 -13.12
CA LEU A 29 -0.01 5.70 -12.60
C LEU A 29 -1.03 5.29 -13.68
N TYR A 30 -1.49 6.23 -14.49
CA TYR A 30 -2.37 5.94 -15.62
C TYR A 30 -1.73 4.94 -16.59
N HIS A 31 -0.47 5.13 -16.97
CA HIS A 31 0.25 4.21 -17.86
C HIS A 31 0.52 2.87 -17.17
N TYR A 32 0.94 2.91 -15.89
CA TYR A 32 1.20 1.73 -15.08
C TYR A 32 -0.02 0.79 -15.02
N SER A 33 -1.21 1.34 -14.78
CA SER A 33 -2.46 0.57 -14.64
C SER A 33 -2.96 -0.05 -15.95
N ARG A 34 -2.31 0.20 -17.09
CA ARG A 34 -2.57 -0.48 -18.36
C ARG A 34 -1.79 -1.79 -18.51
N GLU A 35 -0.68 -1.90 -17.80
CA GLU A 35 0.24 -3.06 -17.83
C GLU A 35 0.07 -3.96 -16.59
N PHE A 36 -0.32 -3.37 -15.46
CA PHE A 36 -0.45 -4.03 -14.17
C PHE A 36 -1.83 -3.78 -13.56
N ASN A 37 -2.31 -4.74 -12.76
CA ASN A 37 -3.64 -4.64 -12.13
C ASN A 37 -3.59 -4.38 -10.62
N CYS A 38 -2.40 -4.24 -10.03
CA CYS A 38 -2.23 -3.79 -8.64
C CYS A 38 -0.89 -3.08 -8.43
N VAL A 39 -0.76 -2.39 -7.31
CA VAL A 39 0.48 -1.74 -6.88
C VAL A 39 0.60 -1.70 -5.37
N GLU A 40 1.80 -1.92 -4.83
CA GLU A 40 2.11 -1.63 -3.43
C GLU A 40 2.21 -0.11 -3.22
N VAL A 41 1.51 0.41 -2.21
CA VAL A 41 1.49 1.85 -1.90
C VAL A 41 2.51 2.15 -0.81
N ASN A 42 3.76 2.34 -1.18
CA ASN A 42 4.85 2.66 -0.26
C ASN A 42 4.74 4.04 0.45
N PRO A 43 4.12 5.08 -0.13
CA PRO A 43 3.90 6.33 0.60
C PRO A 43 3.24 6.14 1.98
N THR A 44 2.34 5.18 2.14
CA THR A 44 1.68 4.89 3.43
C THR A 44 2.63 4.31 4.50
N TYR A 45 3.79 3.81 4.10
CA TYR A 45 4.81 3.33 5.02
C TYR A 45 5.55 4.49 5.72
N HIS A 46 5.74 5.60 5.02
CA HIS A 46 6.53 6.73 5.48
C HIS A 46 5.68 7.80 6.14
N ASP A 47 4.47 8.03 5.64
CA ASP A 47 3.63 9.14 6.07
C ASP A 47 2.15 8.89 5.80
N TYR A 48 1.32 9.77 6.32
CA TYR A 48 -0.10 9.81 6.00
C TYR A 48 -0.34 10.26 4.55
N VAL A 49 -1.19 9.52 3.85
CA VAL A 49 -1.64 9.89 2.51
C VAL A 49 -3.02 10.52 2.59
N GLU A 50 -3.12 11.78 2.19
CA GLU A 50 -4.36 12.55 2.22
C GLU A 50 -5.45 11.90 1.33
N PRO A 51 -6.73 11.91 1.75
CA PRO A 51 -7.83 11.33 0.99
C PRO A 51 -7.97 11.93 -0.43
N GLU A 52 -7.65 13.20 -0.60
CA GLU A 52 -7.66 13.85 -1.91
C GLU A 52 -6.61 13.23 -2.85
N ARG A 53 -5.42 12.91 -2.33
CA ARG A 53 -4.38 12.24 -3.12
C ARG A 53 -4.81 10.83 -3.54
N ILE A 54 -5.50 10.11 -2.65
CA ILE A 54 -6.08 8.80 -2.97
C ILE A 54 -7.12 8.94 -4.08
N ARG A 55 -8.05 9.89 -4.00
CA ARG A 55 -9.04 10.15 -5.05
C ARG A 55 -8.39 10.46 -6.39
N ASN A 56 -7.32 11.26 -6.40
CA ASN A 56 -6.56 11.57 -7.61
C ASN A 56 -5.89 10.33 -8.24
N TRP A 57 -5.49 9.38 -7.43
CA TRP A 57 -4.97 8.09 -7.91
C TRP A 57 -6.10 7.23 -8.50
N GLN A 58 -7.23 7.12 -7.80
CA GLN A 58 -8.38 6.34 -8.25
C GLN A 58 -8.90 6.81 -9.63
N GLN A 59 -8.88 8.11 -9.90
CA GLN A 59 -9.28 8.68 -11.20
C GLN A 59 -8.38 8.26 -12.38
N GLN A 60 -7.22 7.69 -12.11
CA GLN A 60 -6.25 7.26 -13.13
C GLN A 60 -6.31 5.78 -13.46
N VAL A 61 -7.07 5.00 -12.71
CA VAL A 61 -7.12 3.54 -12.80
C VAL A 61 -8.55 3.05 -13.02
N SER A 62 -8.71 1.78 -13.39
CA SER A 62 -10.03 1.15 -13.45
C SER A 62 -10.52 0.74 -12.04
N GLU A 63 -11.81 0.46 -11.91
CA GLU A 63 -12.41 -0.06 -10.67
C GLU A 63 -11.81 -1.41 -10.23
N GLU A 64 -11.33 -2.20 -11.18
CA GLU A 64 -10.70 -3.50 -10.90
C GLU A 64 -9.27 -3.39 -10.39
N PHE A 65 -8.60 -2.24 -10.60
CA PHE A 65 -7.24 -2.02 -10.14
C PHE A 65 -7.15 -1.97 -8.62
N LYS A 66 -6.12 -2.60 -8.02
CA LYS A 66 -5.96 -2.67 -6.57
C LYS A 66 -4.72 -1.93 -6.08
N PHE A 67 -4.95 -1.04 -5.14
CA PHE A 67 -3.90 -0.44 -4.31
C PHE A 67 -3.68 -1.30 -3.07
N CYS A 68 -2.45 -1.69 -2.80
CA CYS A 68 -2.05 -2.50 -1.65
C CYS A 68 -1.26 -1.62 -0.66
N PRO A 69 -1.92 -0.93 0.29
CA PRO A 69 -1.24 -0.04 1.23
C PRO A 69 -0.27 -0.81 2.11
N LYS A 70 0.93 -0.26 2.28
CA LYS A 70 1.93 -0.80 3.19
C LYS A 70 1.71 -0.25 4.59
N PHE A 71 1.75 -1.11 5.59
CA PHE A 71 1.68 -0.70 6.99
C PHE A 71 2.76 0.32 7.34
N PRO A 72 2.44 1.35 8.14
CA PRO A 72 3.40 2.36 8.56
C PRO A 72 4.63 1.77 9.26
N LYS A 73 5.78 2.39 9.01
CA LYS A 73 7.05 2.06 9.68
C LYS A 73 6.92 2.07 11.20
N LEU A 74 6.17 3.05 11.72
CA LEU A 74 5.90 3.18 13.14
C LEU A 74 5.28 1.91 13.74
N ILE A 75 4.38 1.24 13.02
CA ILE A 75 3.74 0.00 13.46
C ILE A 75 4.70 -1.18 13.35
N SER A 76 5.27 -1.37 12.16
CA SER A 76 5.99 -2.59 11.82
C SER A 76 7.43 -2.63 12.32
N HIS A 77 8.12 -1.47 12.36
CA HIS A 77 9.54 -1.38 12.68
C HIS A 77 9.80 -0.69 14.02
N ASP A 78 9.27 0.51 14.23
CA ASP A 78 9.63 1.30 15.42
C ASP A 78 8.99 0.73 16.69
N LYS A 79 7.76 0.19 16.58
CA LYS A 79 7.05 -0.47 17.70
C LYS A 79 7.06 -2.00 17.64
N MET A 80 7.55 -2.60 16.57
CA MET A 80 7.60 -4.05 16.38
C MET A 80 6.29 -4.76 16.77
N LEU A 81 5.16 -4.15 16.39
CA LEU A 81 3.78 -4.57 16.68
C LEU A 81 3.33 -4.47 18.13
N TYR A 82 4.09 -3.88 19.04
CA TYR A 82 3.70 -3.71 20.44
C TYR A 82 2.90 -2.42 20.67
N GLY A 83 1.75 -2.52 21.35
CA GLY A 83 0.92 -1.36 21.72
C GLY A 83 0.39 -0.57 20.51
N ILE A 84 0.05 -1.26 19.42
CA ILE A 84 -0.26 -0.63 18.13
C ILE A 84 -1.77 -0.53 17.83
N LYS A 85 -2.64 -0.86 18.78
CA LYS A 85 -4.09 -0.93 18.51
C LYS A 85 -4.62 0.34 17.83
N GLU A 86 -4.41 1.50 18.46
CA GLU A 86 -4.90 2.79 17.95
C GLU A 86 -4.28 3.17 16.61
N LEU A 87 -2.96 2.92 16.45
CA LEU A 87 -2.25 3.18 15.19
C LEU A 87 -2.78 2.29 14.06
N THR A 88 -3.11 1.05 14.37
CA THR A 88 -3.66 0.12 13.39
C THR A 88 -5.09 0.48 13.04
N ASP A 89 -5.90 0.93 14.01
CA ASP A 89 -7.26 1.41 13.78
C ASP A 89 -7.26 2.64 12.85
N ASP A 90 -6.37 3.60 13.09
CA ASP A 90 -6.18 4.76 12.23
C ASP A 90 -5.72 4.36 10.82
N PHE A 91 -4.74 3.47 10.71
CA PHE A 91 -4.26 2.98 9.41
C PHE A 91 -5.38 2.31 8.60
N VAL A 92 -6.19 1.44 9.22
CA VAL A 92 -7.29 0.75 8.54
C VAL A 92 -8.38 1.74 8.12
N TYR A 93 -8.72 2.70 8.98
CA TYR A 93 -9.64 3.77 8.63
C TYR A 93 -9.18 4.55 7.39
N ARG A 94 -7.90 4.92 7.35
CA ARG A 94 -7.30 5.64 6.20
C ARG A 94 -7.23 4.77 4.94
N ALA A 95 -6.84 3.51 5.07
CA ALA A 95 -6.84 2.56 3.96
C ALA A 95 -8.25 2.39 3.37
N GLY A 96 -9.30 2.52 4.17
CA GLY A 96 -10.68 2.50 3.72
C GLY A 96 -11.03 3.56 2.67
N HIS A 97 -10.27 4.66 2.58
CA HIS A 97 -10.47 5.67 1.53
C HIS A 97 -10.18 5.16 0.11
N PHE A 98 -9.46 4.05 -0.04
CA PHE A 98 -9.32 3.39 -1.34
C PHE A 98 -10.59 2.70 -1.82
N GLY A 99 -11.62 2.53 -0.97
CA GLY A 99 -12.91 1.95 -1.35
C GLY A 99 -12.77 0.64 -2.12
N GLU A 100 -13.45 0.52 -3.26
CA GLU A 100 -13.39 -0.67 -4.11
C GLU A 100 -11.99 -0.94 -4.70
N ASN A 101 -11.14 0.07 -4.81
CA ASN A 101 -9.75 -0.10 -5.22
C ASN A 101 -8.82 -0.58 -4.10
N LEU A 102 -9.32 -0.78 -2.86
CA LEU A 102 -8.51 -1.34 -1.79
C LEU A 102 -8.16 -2.80 -2.11
N GLY A 103 -6.87 -3.09 -2.13
CA GLY A 103 -6.32 -4.43 -2.16
C GLY A 103 -5.96 -4.93 -0.77
N ILE A 104 -5.10 -5.94 -0.70
CA ILE A 104 -4.56 -6.41 0.58
C ILE A 104 -3.59 -5.37 1.16
N CYS A 105 -3.65 -5.15 2.47
CA CYS A 105 -2.64 -4.35 3.16
C CYS A 105 -1.37 -5.18 3.38
N PHE A 106 -0.22 -4.62 3.02
CA PHE A 106 1.06 -5.31 3.06
C PHE A 106 1.81 -4.99 4.36
N LEU A 107 2.06 -6.01 5.19
CA LEU A 107 2.86 -5.89 6.41
C LEU A 107 4.26 -6.47 6.19
N GLN A 108 5.27 -5.62 6.22
CA GLN A 108 6.67 -6.04 6.27
C GLN A 108 7.17 -5.95 7.72
N LEU A 109 7.58 -7.07 8.28
CA LEU A 109 8.14 -7.11 9.63
C LEU A 109 9.56 -6.57 9.67
N HIS A 110 9.98 -6.08 10.84
CA HIS A 110 11.38 -5.70 11.09
C HIS A 110 12.30 -6.92 10.92
N PRO A 111 13.53 -6.77 10.40
CA PRO A 111 14.47 -7.88 10.27
C PRO A 111 14.77 -8.61 11.59
N ASP A 112 14.71 -7.91 12.71
CA ASP A 112 14.93 -8.47 14.05
C ASP A 112 13.66 -9.05 14.69
N PHE A 113 12.55 -9.12 13.97
CA PHE A 113 11.32 -9.75 14.45
C PHE A 113 11.52 -11.28 14.48
N MET A 114 11.62 -11.83 15.68
CA MET A 114 11.98 -13.24 15.89
C MET A 114 10.73 -14.14 15.98
N PRO A 115 10.88 -15.46 15.77
CA PRO A 115 9.76 -16.41 15.88
C PRO A 115 9.05 -16.38 17.25
N GLU A 116 9.75 -16.05 18.32
CA GLU A 116 9.21 -15.91 19.67
C GLU A 116 8.18 -14.80 19.78
N GLU A 117 8.19 -13.84 18.86
CA GLU A 117 7.25 -12.70 18.80
C GLU A 117 5.99 -12.99 17.99
N LEU A 118 5.86 -14.20 17.41
CA LEU A 118 4.66 -14.60 16.66
C LEU A 118 3.34 -14.38 17.42
N PRO A 119 3.23 -14.53 18.74
CA PRO A 119 1.98 -14.22 19.47
C PRO A 119 1.54 -12.76 19.26
N VAL A 120 2.46 -11.81 19.16
CA VAL A 120 2.13 -10.39 18.93
C VAL A 120 1.56 -10.19 17.52
N LEU A 121 2.13 -10.88 16.52
CA LEU A 121 1.59 -10.87 15.16
C LEU A 121 0.19 -11.50 15.11
N CYS A 122 -0.05 -12.60 15.83
CA CYS A 122 -1.37 -13.24 15.92
C CYS A 122 -2.42 -12.28 16.50
N LEU A 123 -2.08 -11.45 17.48
CA LEU A 123 -3.00 -10.45 18.04
C LEU A 123 -3.45 -9.44 16.99
N LEU A 124 -2.59 -9.06 16.05
CA LEU A 124 -2.96 -8.16 14.95
C LEU A 124 -4.07 -8.74 14.08
N TYR A 125 -4.05 -10.04 13.81
CA TYR A 125 -5.08 -10.72 13.03
C TYR A 125 -6.35 -10.97 13.84
N THR A 126 -6.22 -11.50 15.06
CA THR A 126 -7.37 -11.92 15.87
C THR A 126 -8.19 -10.74 16.41
N SER A 127 -7.57 -9.62 16.72
CA SER A 127 -8.27 -8.42 17.20
C SER A 127 -9.16 -7.77 16.14
N ARG A 128 -9.12 -8.24 14.89
CA ARG A 128 -9.87 -7.69 13.76
C ARG A 128 -10.90 -8.65 13.15
N CYS A 129 -10.96 -9.87 13.67
CA CYS A 129 -11.95 -10.87 13.24
C CYS A 129 -13.21 -10.88 14.12
N VAL A 130 -13.45 -9.83 14.91
CA VAL A 130 -14.66 -9.69 15.75
C VAL A 130 -15.47 -8.50 15.30
#